data_e265f0e6ca2bc4087c2f0e291499a31e
#
_entry.id   e265f0e6ca2bc4087c2f0e291499a31e
#
_cell.length_a   1.000
_cell.length_b   1.000
_cell.length_c   1.000
_cell.angle_alpha   90.00
_cell.angle_beta   90.00
_cell.angle_gamma   90.00
#
_symmetry.space_group_name_H-M   'P 1'
#
loop_
_entity.id
_entity.type
_entity.pdbx_description
1 polymer ?
#
loop_
_entity_poly.entity_id
_entity_poly.type
_entity_poly.pdbx_seq_one_letter_code
_entity_poly.pdbx_strand_id
1 'polypeptide(L)'
;MKDRFLNRRIRFIKLHWLRLVICSFVLLAMAPKAMSQPSRWQQRVKYSMDVDMNVTTNRFTGKQSLEYSNHSPDTLTQVFYHLFWNAFQPNSMMDNRSRELGQVMIRNSPDWDERVRDRIQHLTPDQIGYQNILSLKMNGASQPFRMEETILVVNLTKPILPHTTVRFEMEFEAQVPLQIRRSGRDNPDTKVRYSMSQWYPKICEYDYEGWHATPYVGREFYGVWGDFDVTIHIDKSYILGGTGYLQNPQETGYGYETAGSKLNRPSGPKLNWHFVAPNVHDFMWAADPEFKHISKKIRPDLTLHLLYKTTNEKEEKWLAILDVAPKVLPYIEKTYGPYPYKQYSFIHGGDGGMEYPMATLLSTSGGWMHEWMHSWYQGMLATNELEYPWMDEGFTQYAAARNWGWLNQDTSVDQTYKREYTNYFGLAKSTYQEPLTTYADYYSTNMGYGLSSYYKGAVFMVQLGYIVGDQNLDKILLEYYQEWRFKHPNADDFFRVAEKVSHMQLAWYQDFWIKSIKKIDYGIDSLWETSPGKTRVRLRNLGQVPMPIDVNLQFSDGSRELAYIPLYSM
;
A
#
# COMPACT_ATOMS: atom_id res chain seq x y z
N MET A 1 -59.66 -0.55 -60.60
CA MET A 1 -58.19 -0.40 -60.76
C MET A 1 -57.53 0.56 -59.73
N LYS A 2 -58.26 1.48 -59.11
CA LYS A 2 -57.74 2.45 -58.11
C LYS A 2 -57.36 1.80 -56.75
N ASP A 3 -58.09 0.79 -56.29
CA ASP A 3 -57.84 0.21 -54.93
C ASP A 3 -56.62 -0.69 -54.85
N ARG A 4 -56.12 -1.23 -55.93
CA ARG A 4 -54.87 -2.05 -55.91
C ARG A 4 -53.61 -1.19 -55.83
N PHE A 5 -53.64 0.07 -56.25
CA PHE A 5 -52.51 0.98 -56.17
C PHE A 5 -52.32 1.61 -54.76
N LEU A 6 -53.44 1.85 -54.09
CA LEU A 6 -53.40 2.41 -52.73
C LEU A 6 -52.86 1.41 -51.70
N ASN A 7 -53.28 0.15 -51.79
CA ASN A 7 -52.79 -0.93 -50.91
C ASN A 7 -51.29 -1.29 -51.12
N ARG A 8 -50.76 -1.12 -52.33
CA ARG A 8 -49.33 -1.30 -52.58
C ARG A 8 -48.47 -0.17 -51.97
N ARG A 9 -48.91 1.10 -52.02
CA ARG A 9 -48.23 2.25 -51.40
C ARG A 9 -48.23 2.14 -49.87
N ILE A 10 -49.31 1.76 -49.25
CA ILE A 10 -49.40 1.58 -47.79
C ILE A 10 -48.53 0.43 -47.32
N ARG A 11 -48.42 -0.67 -48.04
CA ARG A 11 -47.48 -1.77 -47.72
C ARG A 11 -46.00 -1.37 -47.88
N PHE A 12 -45.69 -0.54 -48.88
CA PHE A 12 -44.31 -0.07 -49.09
C PHE A 12 -43.88 0.92 -47.97
N ILE A 13 -44.76 1.82 -47.55
CA ILE A 13 -44.52 2.80 -46.45
C ILE A 13 -44.36 2.02 -45.13
N LYS A 14 -45.24 1.06 -44.82
CA LYS A 14 -45.11 0.26 -43.59
C LYS A 14 -43.83 -0.58 -43.57
N LEU A 15 -43.36 -1.12 -44.69
CA LEU A 15 -42.13 -1.89 -44.77
C LEU A 15 -40.87 -0.98 -44.59
N HIS A 16 -40.90 0.26 -45.09
CA HIS A 16 -39.81 1.24 -44.91
C HIS A 16 -39.74 1.75 -43.46
N TRP A 17 -40.87 2.01 -42.83
CA TRP A 17 -40.93 2.36 -41.43
C TRP A 17 -40.48 1.24 -40.52
N LEU A 18 -40.84 0.01 -40.80
CA LEU A 18 -40.38 -1.16 -40.04
C LEU A 18 -38.87 -1.37 -40.20
N ARG A 19 -38.29 -1.16 -41.38
CA ARG A 19 -36.83 -1.24 -41.61
C ARG A 19 -36.10 -0.08 -40.92
N LEU A 20 -36.61 1.14 -40.91
CA LEU A 20 -36.07 2.29 -40.20
C LEU A 20 -36.10 2.07 -38.68
N VAL A 21 -37.17 1.55 -38.12
CA VAL A 21 -37.27 1.22 -36.69
C VAL A 21 -36.30 0.08 -36.30
N ILE A 22 -36.20 -0.96 -37.12
CA ILE A 22 -35.25 -2.06 -36.89
C ILE A 22 -33.80 -1.56 -37.00
N CYS A 23 -33.44 -0.74 -37.99
CA CYS A 23 -32.12 -0.13 -38.11
C CYS A 23 -31.80 0.80 -36.93
N SER A 24 -32.79 1.58 -36.43
CA SER A 24 -32.61 2.41 -35.24
C SER A 24 -32.40 1.58 -33.97
N PHE A 25 -33.12 0.47 -33.82
CA PHE A 25 -32.92 -0.46 -32.70
C PHE A 25 -31.59 -1.19 -32.77
N VAL A 26 -31.13 -1.57 -33.96
CA VAL A 26 -29.81 -2.21 -34.16
C VAL A 26 -28.69 -1.20 -33.93
N LEU A 27 -28.84 0.07 -34.33
CA LEU A 27 -27.88 1.14 -34.04
C LEU A 27 -27.85 1.51 -32.54
N LEU A 28 -28.97 1.49 -31.83
CA LEU A 28 -29.00 1.63 -30.37
C LEU A 28 -28.41 0.41 -29.63
N ALA A 29 -28.57 -0.79 -30.18
CA ALA A 29 -27.99 -2.01 -29.59
C ALA A 29 -26.50 -2.17 -29.88
N MET A 30 -25.99 -1.50 -30.93
CA MET A 30 -24.57 -1.42 -31.29
C MET A 30 -23.87 -0.15 -30.75
N ALA A 31 -24.60 0.74 -30.08
CA ALA A 31 -23.92 1.79 -29.31
C ALA A 31 -23.00 1.07 -28.32
N PRO A 32 -21.66 1.22 -28.41
CA PRO A 32 -20.81 0.70 -27.37
C PRO A 32 -21.40 1.25 -26.08
N LYS A 33 -21.63 0.41 -25.10
CA LYS A 33 -21.82 0.87 -23.72
C LYS A 33 -20.59 1.71 -23.45
N ALA A 34 -20.67 3.00 -23.70
CA ALA A 34 -19.74 3.95 -23.17
C ALA A 34 -19.92 3.84 -21.66
N MET A 35 -19.25 2.89 -21.08
CA MET A 35 -18.88 2.94 -19.68
C MET A 35 -17.91 4.12 -19.63
N SER A 36 -18.48 5.30 -19.46
CA SER A 36 -17.76 6.48 -19.05
C SER A 36 -17.31 6.26 -17.61
N GLN A 37 -16.32 5.40 -17.42
CA GLN A 37 -15.35 5.70 -16.40
C GLN A 37 -14.53 6.86 -16.99
N PRO A 38 -14.37 7.98 -16.29
CA PRO A 38 -13.29 8.87 -16.61
C PRO A 38 -12.05 7.97 -16.60
N SER A 39 -11.42 7.81 -17.75
CA SER A 39 -10.17 7.04 -17.83
C SER A 39 -9.17 7.84 -17.01
N ARG A 40 -9.07 7.51 -15.70
CA ARG A 40 -8.02 8.06 -14.88
C ARG A 40 -6.72 7.53 -15.48
N TRP A 41 -6.02 8.40 -16.22
CA TRP A 41 -4.71 8.11 -16.74
C TRP A 41 -3.73 7.93 -15.57
N GLN A 42 -2.70 7.17 -15.75
CA GLN A 42 -1.56 7.06 -14.84
C GLN A 42 -0.29 6.94 -15.65
N GLN A 43 0.80 7.45 -15.13
CA GLN A 43 2.10 7.34 -15.76
C GLN A 43 2.59 5.89 -15.75
N ARG A 44 3.58 5.61 -16.57
CA ARG A 44 4.26 4.31 -16.58
C ARG A 44 5.75 4.48 -16.74
N VAL A 45 6.49 3.62 -16.03
CA VAL A 45 7.96 3.60 -16.07
C VAL A 45 8.48 2.24 -16.46
N LYS A 46 9.71 2.24 -17.03
CA LYS A 46 10.54 1.06 -17.13
C LYS A 46 11.94 1.42 -16.69
N TYR A 47 12.33 0.88 -15.55
CA TYR A 47 13.68 1.05 -15.02
C TYR A 47 14.60 -0.08 -15.50
N SER A 48 15.84 0.28 -15.89
CA SER A 48 16.96 -0.62 -16.00
C SER A 48 18.10 -0.04 -15.17
N MET A 49 18.54 -0.74 -14.14
CA MET A 49 19.53 -0.27 -13.20
C MET A 49 20.68 -1.28 -13.07
N ASP A 50 21.90 -0.75 -13.12
CA ASP A 50 23.14 -1.50 -12.88
C ASP A 50 23.88 -0.84 -11.73
N VAL A 51 24.14 -1.59 -10.65
CA VAL A 51 24.62 -1.07 -9.37
C VAL A 51 25.87 -1.83 -8.93
N ASP A 52 26.93 -1.11 -8.66
CA ASP A 52 28.19 -1.67 -8.15
C ASP A 52 28.41 -1.30 -6.69
N MET A 53 28.16 -2.27 -5.78
CA MET A 53 28.27 -2.10 -4.33
C MET A 53 29.68 -2.37 -3.82
N ASN A 54 30.22 -1.43 -3.05
CA ASN A 54 31.44 -1.59 -2.28
C ASN A 54 31.10 -1.78 -0.79
N VAL A 55 31.20 -3.01 -0.30
CA VAL A 55 30.83 -3.38 1.08
C VAL A 55 31.84 -2.91 2.13
N THR A 56 33.04 -2.46 1.73
CA THR A 56 34.05 -1.91 2.63
C THR A 56 33.76 -0.45 2.94
N THR A 57 33.39 0.34 1.92
CA THR A 57 33.10 1.77 2.06
C THR A 57 31.61 2.05 2.29
N ASN A 58 30.73 1.05 2.14
CA ASN A 58 29.29 1.17 2.20
C ASN A 58 28.73 2.17 1.19
N ARG A 59 29.35 2.26 0.03
CA ARG A 59 28.97 3.13 -1.09
C ARG A 59 28.75 2.31 -2.34
N PHE A 60 27.94 2.84 -3.22
CA PHE A 60 27.77 2.25 -4.53
C PHE A 60 27.61 3.33 -5.61
N THR A 61 27.94 2.95 -6.83
CA THR A 61 27.62 3.71 -8.02
C THR A 61 26.50 3.02 -8.78
N GLY A 62 25.62 3.78 -9.37
CA GLY A 62 24.50 3.27 -10.13
C GLY A 62 24.39 3.95 -11.51
N LYS A 63 24.05 3.14 -12.50
CA LYS A 63 23.59 3.59 -13.80
C LYS A 63 22.13 3.25 -13.92
N GLN A 64 21.31 4.27 -14.18
CA GLN A 64 19.86 4.12 -14.31
C GLN A 64 19.44 4.58 -15.70
N SER A 65 18.74 3.72 -16.42
CA SER A 65 17.98 4.07 -17.61
C SER A 65 16.51 3.96 -17.26
N LEU A 66 15.78 5.04 -17.49
CA LEU A 66 14.35 5.13 -17.19
C LEU A 66 13.58 5.51 -18.46
N GLU A 67 12.75 4.62 -18.97
CA GLU A 67 11.72 4.99 -19.94
C GLU A 67 10.51 5.52 -19.17
N TYR A 68 10.13 6.77 -19.44
CA TYR A 68 9.00 7.44 -18.82
C TYR A 68 7.93 7.73 -19.86
N SER A 69 6.76 7.15 -19.70
CA SER A 69 5.59 7.35 -20.57
C SER A 69 4.63 8.34 -19.94
N ASN A 70 4.51 9.51 -20.53
CA ASN A 70 3.52 10.51 -20.15
C ASN A 70 2.17 10.17 -20.74
N HIS A 71 1.28 9.56 -19.96
CA HIS A 71 -0.08 9.24 -20.38
C HIS A 71 -1.08 10.36 -20.06
N SER A 72 -0.62 11.45 -19.44
CA SER A 72 -1.46 12.61 -19.15
C SER A 72 -1.78 13.43 -20.41
N PRO A 73 -2.82 14.27 -20.37
CA PRO A 73 -3.08 15.27 -21.41
C PRO A 73 -2.12 16.47 -21.35
N ASP A 74 -1.23 16.50 -20.35
CA ASP A 74 -0.41 17.66 -20.04
C ASP A 74 0.97 17.59 -20.70
N THR A 75 1.52 18.77 -21.01
CA THR A 75 2.90 18.95 -21.42
C THR A 75 3.77 19.19 -20.20
N LEU A 76 4.71 18.29 -19.92
CA LEU A 76 5.56 18.37 -18.75
C LEU A 76 6.84 19.13 -19.07
N THR A 77 7.07 20.25 -18.37
CA THR A 77 8.27 21.09 -18.51
C THR A 77 9.31 20.84 -17.43
N GLN A 78 8.92 20.11 -16.39
CA GLN A 78 9.76 19.68 -15.27
C GLN A 78 9.49 18.23 -14.96
N VAL A 79 10.48 17.57 -14.36
CA VAL A 79 10.30 16.29 -13.67
C VAL A 79 11.01 16.34 -12.32
N PHE A 80 10.56 15.51 -11.40
CA PHE A 80 11.09 15.44 -10.05
C PHE A 80 11.48 14.01 -9.70
N TYR A 81 12.55 13.87 -8.90
CA TYR A 81 12.94 12.58 -8.34
C TYR A 81 13.06 12.70 -6.83
N HIS A 82 12.67 11.64 -6.13
CA HIS A 82 12.98 11.46 -4.72
C HIS A 82 14.43 10.98 -4.56
N LEU A 83 15.14 11.61 -3.64
CA LEU A 83 16.46 11.23 -3.13
C LEU A 83 16.33 10.92 -1.65
N PHE A 84 15.63 9.82 -1.34
CA PHE A 84 15.15 9.55 0.02
C PHE A 84 16.25 9.50 1.09
N TRP A 85 17.43 9.00 0.75
CA TRP A 85 18.53 8.87 1.71
C TRP A 85 19.15 10.19 2.13
N ASN A 86 18.89 11.27 1.40
CA ASN A 86 19.31 12.63 1.82
C ASN A 86 18.60 13.09 3.10
N ALA A 87 17.49 12.42 3.50
CA ALA A 87 16.85 12.66 4.79
C ALA A 87 17.70 12.20 5.99
N PHE A 88 18.66 11.28 5.79
CA PHE A 88 19.53 10.77 6.87
C PHE A 88 20.79 11.61 7.01
N GLN A 89 20.61 12.93 7.13
CA GLN A 89 21.67 13.91 7.35
C GLN A 89 21.29 14.87 8.48
N PRO A 90 22.25 15.28 9.32
CA PRO A 90 22.00 16.28 10.35
C PRO A 90 21.33 17.54 9.79
N ASN A 91 20.31 18.02 10.49
CA ASN A 91 19.48 19.18 10.13
C ASN A 91 18.56 18.97 8.89
N SER A 92 18.40 17.77 8.39
CA SER A 92 17.36 17.45 7.40
C SER A 92 15.95 17.70 7.96
N MET A 93 14.95 17.76 7.08
CA MET A 93 13.55 17.90 7.52
C MET A 93 13.14 16.73 8.43
N MET A 94 13.59 15.49 8.14
CA MET A 94 13.34 14.32 9.00
C MET A 94 13.97 14.49 10.38
N ASP A 95 15.22 14.92 10.47
CA ASP A 95 15.91 15.15 11.74
C ASP A 95 15.18 16.21 12.57
N ASN A 96 14.87 17.35 11.95
CA ASN A 96 14.15 18.45 12.63
C ASN A 96 12.78 18.00 13.11
N ARG A 97 11.99 17.35 12.23
CA ARG A 97 10.64 16.87 12.56
C ARG A 97 10.65 15.83 13.68
N SER A 98 11.60 14.89 13.65
CA SER A 98 11.73 13.88 14.71
C SER A 98 12.00 14.53 16.07
N ARG A 99 12.89 15.51 16.12
CA ARG A 99 13.19 16.24 17.36
C ARG A 99 12.02 17.10 17.86
N GLU A 100 11.23 17.69 16.95
CA GLU A 100 10.01 18.42 17.32
C GLU A 100 8.98 17.49 17.96
N LEU A 101 8.70 16.36 17.34
CA LEU A 101 7.75 15.37 17.88
C LEU A 101 8.22 14.80 19.22
N GLY A 102 9.53 14.62 19.39
CA GLY A 102 10.12 14.19 20.65
C GLY A 102 9.95 15.18 21.80
N GLN A 103 9.60 16.45 21.54
CA GLN A 103 9.26 17.43 22.56
C GLN A 103 7.79 17.38 23.00
N VAL A 104 6.93 16.73 22.22
CA VAL A 104 5.52 16.56 22.56
C VAL A 104 5.39 15.52 23.67
N MET A 105 4.71 15.87 24.76
CA MET A 105 4.52 14.98 25.90
C MET A 105 3.17 14.28 25.83
N ILE A 106 3.17 12.96 25.77
CA ILE A 106 1.96 12.12 25.87
C ILE A 106 2.05 11.29 27.13
N ARG A 107 1.11 11.49 28.06
CA ARG A 107 1.08 10.76 29.34
C ARG A 107 2.41 10.78 30.10
N ASN A 108 3.06 11.95 30.14
CA ASN A 108 4.38 12.19 30.77
C ASN A 108 5.56 11.47 30.08
N SER A 109 5.41 11.05 28.83
CA SER A 109 6.50 10.51 28.02
C SER A 109 6.66 11.30 26.72
N PRO A 110 7.88 11.55 26.24
CA PRO A 110 8.11 12.15 24.93
C PRO A 110 7.55 11.26 23.81
N ASP A 111 6.96 11.87 22.79
CA ASP A 111 6.34 11.18 21.64
C ASP A 111 7.36 10.88 20.54
N TRP A 112 8.46 10.24 20.89
CA TRP A 112 9.48 9.83 19.93
C TRP A 112 8.96 8.76 18.95
N ASP A 113 9.38 8.87 17.69
CA ASP A 113 9.53 7.65 16.88
C ASP A 113 10.80 6.96 17.38
N GLU A 114 10.66 5.85 18.09
CA GLU A 114 11.77 5.13 18.74
C GLU A 114 12.85 4.67 17.75
N ARG A 115 12.51 4.57 16.46
CA ARG A 115 13.44 4.19 15.39
C ARG A 115 14.36 5.33 14.99
N VAL A 116 13.89 6.56 15.07
CA VAL A 116 14.63 7.78 14.67
C VAL A 116 15.14 8.54 15.88
N ARG A 117 14.25 8.95 16.80
CA ARG A 117 14.56 9.82 17.95
C ARG A 117 15.35 11.07 17.50
N ASP A 118 16.44 11.33 18.18
CA ASP A 118 17.41 12.40 17.89
C ASP A 118 18.70 11.87 17.22
N ARG A 119 18.66 10.64 16.67
CA ARG A 119 19.87 9.94 16.22
C ARG A 119 20.49 10.55 14.96
N ILE A 120 19.69 11.14 14.07
CA ILE A 120 20.18 11.67 12.79
C ILE A 120 21.17 12.83 13.01
N GLN A 121 20.90 13.73 13.96
CA GLN A 121 21.80 14.85 14.26
C GLN A 121 23.20 14.44 14.72
N HIS A 122 23.36 13.21 15.19
CA HIS A 122 24.62 12.66 15.71
C HIS A 122 25.38 11.80 14.70
N LEU A 123 24.87 11.61 13.48
CA LEU A 123 25.53 10.83 12.44
C LEU A 123 26.83 11.51 12.00
N THR A 124 27.89 10.72 11.92
CA THR A 124 29.19 11.13 11.36
C THR A 124 29.16 11.09 9.83
N PRO A 125 30.10 11.73 9.12
CA PRO A 125 30.13 11.75 7.65
C PRO A 125 30.14 10.37 6.98
N ASP A 126 30.64 9.33 7.64
CA ASP A 126 30.63 7.95 7.16
C ASP A 126 29.34 7.19 7.52
N GLN A 127 28.48 7.77 8.37
CA GLN A 127 27.21 7.21 8.82
C GLN A 127 25.99 7.83 8.15
N ILE A 128 26.09 9.02 7.58
CA ILE A 128 25.00 9.68 6.88
C ILE A 128 24.59 8.91 5.62
N GLY A 129 23.34 9.11 5.19
CA GLY A 129 22.87 8.70 3.87
C GLY A 129 22.99 9.83 2.87
N TYR A 130 23.28 9.49 1.62
CA TYR A 130 23.11 10.42 0.50
C TYR A 130 22.90 9.69 -0.82
N GLN A 131 22.30 10.41 -1.75
CA GLN A 131 22.17 10.07 -3.16
C GLN A 131 22.59 11.30 -3.97
N ASN A 132 23.75 11.22 -4.62
CA ASN A 132 24.31 12.31 -5.43
C ASN A 132 24.15 11.98 -6.91
N ILE A 133 23.61 12.92 -7.69
CA ILE A 133 23.44 12.77 -9.12
C ILE A 133 24.71 13.29 -9.82
N LEU A 134 25.37 12.42 -10.57
CA LEU A 134 26.61 12.73 -11.29
C LEU A 134 26.31 13.24 -12.69
N SER A 135 25.31 12.66 -13.36
CA SER A 135 24.86 13.11 -14.69
C SER A 135 23.40 12.75 -14.91
N LEU A 136 22.70 13.58 -15.68
CA LEU A 136 21.32 13.32 -16.11
C LEU A 136 21.15 13.77 -17.56
N LYS A 137 20.64 12.86 -18.39
CA LYS A 137 20.29 13.13 -19.79
C LYS A 137 18.85 12.72 -20.06
N MET A 138 18.21 13.40 -21.00
CA MET A 138 16.93 12.99 -21.58
C MET A 138 17.08 12.86 -23.08
N ASN A 139 16.83 11.67 -23.62
CA ASN A 139 17.03 11.35 -25.03
C ASN A 139 18.45 11.75 -25.55
N GLY A 140 19.49 11.49 -24.72
CA GLY A 140 20.89 11.81 -25.00
C GLY A 140 21.32 13.26 -24.72
N ALA A 141 20.39 14.18 -24.47
CA ALA A 141 20.70 15.59 -24.16
C ALA A 141 20.80 15.81 -22.64
N SER A 142 21.89 16.43 -22.17
CA SER A 142 22.08 16.79 -20.77
C SER A 142 20.96 17.70 -20.27
N GLN A 143 20.49 17.45 -19.04
CA GLN A 143 19.44 18.21 -18.40
C GLN A 143 20.01 19.00 -17.20
N PRO A 144 19.64 20.27 -17.04
CA PRO A 144 19.96 21.01 -15.83
C PRO A 144 19.10 20.52 -14.67
N PHE A 145 19.72 20.35 -13.50
CA PHE A 145 19.02 19.94 -12.29
C PHE A 145 19.60 20.64 -11.06
N ARG A 146 18.82 20.65 -9.99
CA ARG A 146 19.26 21.06 -8.65
C ARG A 146 18.69 20.09 -7.61
N MET A 147 19.42 19.88 -6.55
CA MET A 147 18.97 19.09 -5.40
C MET A 147 18.42 20.02 -4.32
N GLU A 148 17.22 19.73 -3.85
CA GLU A 148 16.55 20.39 -2.74
C GLU A 148 16.26 19.34 -1.66
N GLU A 149 17.24 19.11 -0.79
CA GLU A 149 17.24 18.02 0.20
C GLU A 149 16.93 16.64 -0.44
N THR A 150 15.72 16.12 -0.23
CA THR A 150 15.28 14.81 -0.71
C THR A 150 14.60 14.86 -2.07
N ILE A 151 14.59 16.01 -2.73
CA ILE A 151 13.98 16.19 -4.06
C ILE A 151 15.04 16.68 -5.06
N LEU A 152 15.11 15.98 -6.19
CA LEU A 152 15.82 16.46 -7.38
C LEU A 152 14.83 17.16 -8.29
N VAL A 153 15.07 18.42 -8.59
CA VAL A 153 14.27 19.23 -9.51
C VAL A 153 14.98 19.32 -10.86
N VAL A 154 14.34 18.87 -11.91
CA VAL A 154 14.88 18.86 -13.27
C VAL A 154 14.05 19.77 -14.15
N ASN A 155 14.63 20.87 -14.62
CA ASN A 155 14.02 21.74 -15.63
C ASN A 155 14.34 21.19 -17.01
N LEU A 156 13.36 20.72 -17.74
CA LEU A 156 13.58 20.04 -19.01
C LEU A 156 13.98 21.03 -20.11
N THR A 157 15.04 20.71 -20.84
CA THR A 157 15.48 21.51 -22.02
C THR A 157 14.49 21.42 -23.18
N LYS A 158 13.73 20.34 -23.24
CA LYS A 158 12.58 20.13 -24.13
C LYS A 158 11.45 19.49 -23.31
N PRO A 159 10.21 19.95 -23.47
CA PRO A 159 9.10 19.39 -22.72
C PRO A 159 8.77 17.97 -23.15
N ILE A 160 8.18 17.19 -22.24
CA ILE A 160 7.57 15.90 -22.55
C ILE A 160 6.13 16.14 -22.96
N LEU A 161 5.81 15.84 -24.21
CA LEU A 161 4.47 16.04 -24.75
C LEU A 161 3.46 14.99 -24.23
N PRO A 162 2.16 15.29 -24.26
CA PRO A 162 1.12 14.33 -23.96
C PRO A 162 1.28 13.04 -24.78
N HIS A 163 1.04 11.91 -24.15
CA HIS A 163 1.05 10.58 -24.76
C HIS A 163 2.36 10.21 -25.48
N THR A 164 3.49 10.73 -24.98
CA THR A 164 4.82 10.39 -25.49
C THR A 164 5.68 9.72 -24.44
N THR A 165 6.66 8.96 -24.89
CA THR A 165 7.67 8.31 -24.04
C THR A 165 9.03 8.96 -24.28
N VAL A 166 9.74 9.24 -23.20
CA VAL A 166 11.13 9.71 -23.22
C VAL A 166 12.02 8.77 -22.43
N ARG A 167 13.31 8.82 -22.69
CA ARG A 167 14.31 8.04 -21.96
C ARG A 167 15.23 8.97 -21.19
N PHE A 168 15.27 8.77 -19.87
CA PHE A 168 16.26 9.37 -19.00
C PHE A 168 17.43 8.41 -18.79
N GLU A 169 18.64 8.94 -18.74
CA GLU A 169 19.87 8.24 -18.42
C GLU A 169 20.55 9.00 -17.30
N MET A 170 20.78 8.32 -16.18
CA MET A 170 21.33 8.91 -14.96
C MET A 170 22.51 8.08 -14.46
N GLU A 171 23.57 8.77 -14.07
CA GLU A 171 24.63 8.19 -13.24
C GLU A 171 24.57 8.83 -11.86
N PHE A 172 24.68 8.03 -10.83
CA PHE A 172 24.62 8.49 -9.45
C PHE A 172 25.55 7.69 -8.54
N GLU A 173 25.90 8.28 -7.41
CA GLU A 173 26.55 7.60 -6.31
C GLU A 173 25.71 7.73 -5.05
N ALA A 174 25.81 6.75 -4.16
CA ALA A 174 25.10 6.77 -2.90
C ALA A 174 25.93 6.16 -1.76
N GLN A 175 25.70 6.65 -0.56
CA GLN A 175 26.23 6.07 0.68
C GLN A 175 25.07 5.51 1.49
N VAL A 176 25.21 4.25 1.90
CA VAL A 176 24.22 3.58 2.75
C VAL A 176 24.27 4.17 4.15
N PRO A 177 23.19 4.76 4.65
CA PRO A 177 23.17 5.32 6.00
C PRO A 177 23.31 4.22 7.06
N LEU A 178 23.75 4.59 8.26
CA LEU A 178 23.55 3.73 9.42
C LEU A 178 22.04 3.50 9.61
N GLN A 179 21.64 2.27 9.95
CA GLN A 179 20.22 1.94 10.09
C GLN A 179 19.52 2.83 11.12
N ILE A 180 18.61 3.66 10.68
CA ILE A 180 17.82 4.55 11.54
C ILE A 180 16.33 4.37 11.24
N ARG A 181 15.93 4.51 9.97
CA ARG A 181 14.54 4.43 9.55
C ARG A 181 14.45 3.58 8.28
N ARG A 182 13.78 2.44 8.33
CA ARG A 182 13.52 1.52 7.20
C ARG A 182 14.75 1.08 6.40
N SER A 183 15.63 2.00 6.05
CA SER A 183 16.84 1.77 5.26
C SER A 183 18.10 1.87 6.10
N GLY A 184 19.11 1.14 5.70
CA GLY A 184 20.42 1.36 6.25
C GLY A 184 21.27 0.09 6.37
N ARG A 185 22.43 0.29 6.95
CA ARG A 185 23.40 -0.77 7.25
C ARG A 185 23.58 -0.98 8.75
N ASP A 186 24.14 -2.14 9.08
CA ASP A 186 24.56 -2.48 10.44
C ASP A 186 23.42 -2.31 11.46
N ASN A 187 22.28 -2.92 11.15
CA ASN A 187 21.10 -2.85 12.01
C ASN A 187 21.46 -3.26 13.45
N PRO A 188 21.20 -2.41 14.46
CA PRO A 188 21.61 -2.71 15.83
C PRO A 188 20.85 -3.87 16.47
N ASP A 189 19.63 -4.18 16.01
CA ASP A 189 18.75 -5.20 16.59
C ASP A 189 18.82 -6.50 15.80
N THR A 190 18.57 -6.45 14.50
CA THR A 190 18.52 -7.62 13.62
C THR A 190 19.92 -8.13 13.25
N LYS A 191 20.96 -7.29 13.36
CA LYS A 191 22.33 -7.52 12.87
C LYS A 191 22.40 -7.78 11.36
N VAL A 192 21.38 -7.39 10.61
CA VAL A 192 21.40 -7.47 9.15
C VAL A 192 22.27 -6.37 8.60
N ARG A 193 23.11 -6.75 7.63
CA ARG A 193 24.15 -5.86 7.11
C ARG A 193 23.57 -4.74 6.24
N TYR A 194 22.63 -5.05 5.34
CA TYR A 194 22.02 -4.09 4.44
C TYR A 194 20.52 -4.31 4.33
N SER A 195 19.74 -3.25 4.60
CA SER A 195 18.31 -3.13 4.30
C SER A 195 18.14 -1.96 3.34
N MET A 196 17.87 -2.25 2.08
CA MET A 196 17.96 -1.29 0.97
C MET A 196 16.58 -0.86 0.51
N SER A 197 15.85 -0.18 1.40
CA SER A 197 14.62 0.53 1.06
C SER A 197 14.95 1.87 0.42
N GLN A 198 14.22 2.29 -0.62
CA GLN A 198 14.32 3.63 -1.24
C GLN A 198 15.76 4.04 -1.63
N TRP A 199 16.51 3.09 -2.14
CA TRP A 199 17.97 3.16 -2.36
C TRP A 199 18.39 3.86 -3.67
N TYR A 200 17.47 4.09 -4.60
CA TYR A 200 17.72 4.64 -5.92
C TYR A 200 16.99 5.98 -6.13
N PRO A 201 17.49 6.87 -7.00
CA PRO A 201 16.74 8.06 -7.42
C PRO A 201 15.45 7.64 -8.12
N LYS A 202 14.31 7.91 -7.48
CA LYS A 202 12.98 7.44 -7.89
C LYS A 202 12.18 8.59 -8.44
N ILE A 203 11.73 8.51 -9.71
CA ILE A 203 10.88 9.57 -10.29
C ILE A 203 9.59 9.70 -9.48
N CYS A 204 9.18 10.92 -9.21
CA CYS A 204 7.93 11.20 -8.51
C CYS A 204 6.72 10.82 -9.38
N GLU A 205 5.61 10.47 -8.75
CA GLU A 205 4.35 10.28 -9.47
C GLU A 205 3.82 11.65 -9.95
N TYR A 206 3.24 11.63 -11.14
CA TYR A 206 2.46 12.73 -11.71
C TYR A 206 1.09 12.20 -12.08
N ASP A 207 0.07 12.68 -11.40
CA ASP A 207 -1.31 12.29 -11.64
C ASP A 207 -2.23 13.51 -11.86
N TYR A 208 -3.54 13.33 -11.72
CA TYR A 208 -4.51 14.41 -11.95
C TYR A 208 -4.42 15.56 -10.93
N GLU A 209 -3.70 15.39 -9.84
CA GLU A 209 -3.40 16.43 -8.83
C GLU A 209 -2.06 17.14 -9.10
N GLY A 210 -1.29 16.63 -10.06
CA GLY A 210 0.03 17.15 -10.42
C GLY A 210 1.18 16.28 -9.93
N TRP A 211 2.34 16.89 -9.69
CA TRP A 211 3.52 16.21 -9.19
C TRP A 211 3.47 15.98 -7.67
N HIS A 212 3.64 14.75 -7.24
CA HIS A 212 3.79 14.38 -5.83
C HIS A 212 5.27 14.45 -5.41
N ALA A 213 5.88 15.62 -5.55
CA ALA A 213 7.28 15.88 -5.18
C ALA A 213 7.40 16.31 -3.72
N THR A 214 6.88 15.51 -2.80
CA THR A 214 6.89 15.80 -1.37
C THR A 214 8.22 15.40 -0.75
N PRO A 215 8.91 16.28 0.01
CA PRO A 215 10.11 15.92 0.76
C PRO A 215 9.87 14.76 1.71
N TYR A 216 10.86 13.90 1.89
CA TYR A 216 10.76 12.76 2.81
C TYR A 216 11.02 13.20 4.25
N VAL A 217 9.97 13.15 5.06
CA VAL A 217 10.00 13.56 6.47
C VAL A 217 9.93 12.39 7.44
N GLY A 218 9.29 11.28 7.05
CA GLY A 218 9.33 10.12 7.92
C GLY A 218 8.27 9.04 7.74
N ARG A 219 7.31 9.24 6.85
CA ARG A 219 6.20 8.29 6.65
C ARG A 219 6.42 7.39 5.44
N GLU A 220 5.40 7.16 4.63
CA GLU A 220 5.36 6.18 3.58
C GLU A 220 5.76 6.74 2.21
N PHE A 221 5.51 6.01 1.15
CA PHE A 221 6.03 6.28 -0.18
C PHE A 221 4.91 6.22 -1.24
N TYR A 222 5.13 6.90 -2.36
CA TYR A 222 4.24 6.86 -3.51
C TYR A 222 5.06 6.72 -4.79
N GLY A 223 4.75 5.76 -5.65
CA GLY A 223 5.58 5.42 -6.80
C GLY A 223 4.81 5.07 -8.05
N VAL A 224 5.46 5.30 -9.20
CA VAL A 224 4.91 5.10 -10.53
C VAL A 224 4.92 3.61 -10.90
N TRP A 225 3.80 3.09 -11.40
CA TRP A 225 3.70 1.72 -11.91
C TRP A 225 4.62 1.47 -13.10
N GLY A 226 5.31 0.35 -13.09
CA GLY A 226 6.20 -0.01 -14.19
C GLY A 226 6.88 -1.36 -14.05
N ASP A 227 7.93 -1.50 -14.84
CA ASP A 227 8.76 -2.70 -14.87
C ASP A 227 10.17 -2.35 -14.41
N PHE A 228 10.78 -3.21 -13.62
CA PHE A 228 12.12 -3.03 -13.09
C PHE A 228 13.03 -4.18 -13.53
N ASP A 229 14.18 -3.83 -14.08
CA ASP A 229 15.27 -4.71 -14.46
C ASP A 229 16.51 -4.23 -13.70
N VAL A 230 16.95 -4.96 -12.68
CA VAL A 230 17.95 -4.50 -11.71
C VAL A 230 19.07 -5.54 -11.57
N THR A 231 20.29 -5.10 -11.85
CA THR A 231 21.49 -5.90 -11.59
C THR A 231 22.31 -5.27 -10.46
N ILE A 232 22.62 -6.07 -9.44
CA ILE A 232 23.39 -5.65 -8.27
C ILE A 232 24.68 -6.46 -8.22
N HIS A 233 25.81 -5.78 -8.37
CA HIS A 233 27.15 -6.36 -8.24
C HIS A 233 27.63 -6.18 -6.79
N ILE A 234 27.75 -7.26 -6.05
CA ILE A 234 28.16 -7.25 -4.63
C ILE A 234 29.12 -8.39 -4.34
N ASP A 235 29.92 -8.26 -3.28
CA ASP A 235 30.83 -9.32 -2.83
C ASP A 235 30.12 -10.68 -2.77
N LYS A 236 30.79 -11.72 -3.27
CA LYS A 236 30.19 -13.04 -3.45
C LYS A 236 29.83 -13.79 -2.15
N SER A 237 30.23 -13.27 -0.99
CA SER A 237 29.81 -13.81 0.30
C SER A 237 28.38 -13.39 0.69
N TYR A 238 27.82 -12.34 0.04
CA TYR A 238 26.49 -11.83 0.39
C TYR A 238 25.37 -12.62 -0.29
N ILE A 239 24.34 -12.88 0.48
CA ILE A 239 23.09 -13.50 0.03
C ILE A 239 22.04 -12.40 -0.05
N LEU A 240 21.37 -12.27 -1.20
CA LEU A 240 20.37 -11.25 -1.45
C LEU A 240 18.96 -11.83 -1.55
N GLY A 241 17.99 -11.04 -1.09
CA GLY A 241 16.58 -11.17 -1.38
C GLY A 241 15.98 -9.80 -1.72
N GLY A 242 14.90 -9.77 -2.47
CA GLY A 242 14.26 -8.50 -2.83
C GLY A 242 13.04 -8.67 -3.71
N THR A 243 12.60 -7.55 -4.25
CA THR A 243 11.52 -7.44 -5.23
C THR A 243 11.90 -8.14 -6.53
N GLY A 244 10.98 -8.88 -7.14
CA GLY A 244 11.16 -9.45 -8.47
C GLY A 244 11.66 -10.88 -8.51
N TYR A 245 11.89 -11.36 -9.72
CA TYR A 245 12.33 -12.73 -10.02
C TYR A 245 13.82 -12.73 -10.31
N LEU A 246 14.60 -13.51 -9.56
CA LEU A 246 16.02 -13.71 -9.85
C LEU A 246 16.18 -14.45 -11.19
N GLN A 247 16.92 -13.85 -12.14
CA GLN A 247 17.08 -14.36 -13.50
C GLN A 247 18.24 -15.34 -13.66
N ASN A 248 19.23 -15.26 -12.81
CA ASN A 248 20.48 -16.03 -12.91
C ASN A 248 20.79 -16.88 -11.65
N PRO A 249 19.83 -17.70 -11.18
CA PRO A 249 19.98 -18.47 -9.94
C PRO A 249 21.15 -19.48 -10.00
N GLN A 250 21.54 -19.94 -11.20
CA GLN A 250 22.66 -20.87 -11.37
C GLN A 250 24.03 -20.21 -11.19
N GLU A 251 24.11 -18.88 -11.31
CA GLU A 251 25.33 -18.10 -11.08
C GLU A 251 25.44 -17.67 -9.62
N THR A 252 24.32 -17.32 -9.01
CA THR A 252 24.29 -16.85 -7.62
C THR A 252 24.33 -18.01 -6.62
N GLY A 253 23.51 -19.02 -6.80
CA GLY A 253 23.38 -20.14 -5.86
C GLY A 253 22.58 -19.75 -4.61
N TYR A 254 23.03 -20.17 -3.45
CA TYR A 254 22.44 -19.85 -2.13
C TYR A 254 20.99 -20.31 -1.94
N GLY A 255 20.60 -21.44 -2.57
CA GLY A 255 19.26 -22.00 -2.47
C GLY A 255 18.24 -21.44 -3.49
N TYR A 256 18.68 -20.57 -4.39
CA TYR A 256 17.87 -20.12 -5.53
C TYR A 256 17.98 -21.06 -6.74
N GLU A 257 19.09 -21.77 -6.85
CA GLU A 257 19.36 -22.69 -7.93
C GLU A 257 18.42 -23.89 -7.93
N THR A 258 18.21 -24.47 -9.11
CA THR A 258 17.46 -25.72 -9.21
C THR A 258 18.20 -26.83 -8.45
N ALA A 259 17.52 -27.58 -7.60
CA ALA A 259 18.11 -28.65 -6.81
C ALA A 259 18.85 -29.65 -7.69
N GLY A 260 20.11 -29.95 -7.32
CA GLY A 260 21.00 -30.88 -8.03
C GLY A 260 21.63 -30.31 -9.31
N SER A 261 21.38 -29.06 -9.67
CA SER A 261 22.04 -28.43 -10.81
C SER A 261 23.45 -27.95 -10.47
N LYS A 262 24.32 -27.87 -11.49
CA LYS A 262 25.66 -27.34 -11.34
C LYS A 262 25.64 -25.83 -11.27
N LEU A 263 26.33 -25.25 -10.28
CA LEU A 263 26.53 -23.81 -10.20
C LEU A 263 27.59 -23.35 -11.21
N ASN A 264 27.34 -22.22 -11.85
CA ASN A 264 28.25 -21.57 -12.80
C ASN A 264 28.71 -20.21 -12.26
N ARG A 265 29.17 -20.16 -11.02
CA ARG A 265 29.63 -18.93 -10.36
C ARG A 265 30.79 -18.29 -11.12
N PRO A 266 30.73 -16.95 -11.37
CA PRO A 266 31.84 -16.22 -11.96
C PRO A 266 33.08 -16.29 -11.09
N SER A 267 34.27 -16.23 -11.71
CA SER A 267 35.56 -16.31 -11.04
C SER A 267 35.93 -15.06 -10.23
N GLY A 268 35.30 -13.94 -10.49
CA GLY A 268 35.53 -12.64 -9.85
C GLY A 268 35.17 -12.59 -8.36
N PRO A 269 35.50 -11.48 -7.67
CA PRO A 269 35.19 -11.29 -6.26
C PRO A 269 33.73 -11.02 -5.97
N LYS A 270 32.94 -10.60 -6.97
CA LYS A 270 31.52 -10.27 -6.87
C LYS A 270 30.65 -11.28 -7.58
N LEU A 271 29.39 -11.37 -7.14
CA LEU A 271 28.28 -11.96 -7.87
C LEU A 271 27.41 -10.85 -8.46
N ASN A 272 26.74 -11.17 -9.54
CA ASN A 272 25.75 -10.32 -10.20
C ASN A 272 24.38 -10.87 -9.86
N TRP A 273 23.60 -10.14 -9.08
CA TRP A 273 22.23 -10.51 -8.74
C TRP A 273 21.29 -9.78 -9.69
N HIS A 274 20.75 -10.49 -10.67
CA HIS A 274 19.87 -9.92 -11.70
C HIS A 274 18.42 -10.24 -11.40
N PHE A 275 17.63 -9.22 -11.06
CA PHE A 275 16.21 -9.32 -10.76
C PHE A 275 15.37 -8.61 -11.83
N VAL A 276 14.22 -9.20 -12.18
CA VAL A 276 13.20 -8.58 -13.02
C VAL A 276 11.88 -8.58 -12.28
N ALA A 277 11.30 -7.41 -12.11
CA ALA A 277 10.03 -7.21 -11.44
C ALA A 277 9.02 -6.53 -12.38
N PRO A 278 8.12 -7.29 -13.00
CA PRO A 278 7.12 -6.71 -13.89
C PRO A 278 5.94 -6.14 -13.11
N ASN A 279 5.47 -4.98 -13.55
CA ASN A 279 4.25 -4.33 -13.07
C ASN A 279 4.22 -4.12 -11.55
N VAL A 280 5.22 -3.42 -11.04
CA VAL A 280 5.38 -2.97 -9.65
C VAL A 280 5.60 -1.47 -9.62
N HIS A 281 5.48 -0.84 -8.45
CA HIS A 281 5.69 0.61 -8.31
C HIS A 281 6.90 0.97 -7.44
N ASP A 282 7.64 -0.03 -6.99
CA ASP A 282 8.89 0.14 -6.23
C ASP A 282 9.75 -1.12 -6.28
N PHE A 283 11.01 -0.98 -5.87
CA PHE A 283 11.98 -2.08 -5.83
C PHE A 283 12.90 -1.95 -4.61
N MET A 284 12.90 -2.95 -3.74
CA MET A 284 13.84 -3.05 -2.62
C MET A 284 14.66 -4.33 -2.68
N TRP A 285 15.78 -4.33 -1.94
CA TRP A 285 16.57 -5.52 -1.69
C TRP A 285 17.22 -5.46 -0.31
N ALA A 286 17.61 -6.60 0.21
CA ALA A 286 18.43 -6.71 1.41
C ALA A 286 19.53 -7.74 1.20
N ALA A 287 20.64 -7.58 1.92
CA ALA A 287 21.79 -8.46 1.79
C ALA A 287 22.53 -8.66 3.11
N ASP A 288 22.89 -9.90 3.35
CA ASP A 288 23.73 -10.26 4.50
C ASP A 288 24.55 -11.53 4.18
N PRO A 289 25.83 -11.62 4.59
CA PRO A 289 26.64 -12.82 4.35
C PRO A 289 26.20 -14.03 5.19
N GLU A 290 25.41 -13.81 6.25
CA GLU A 290 24.96 -14.85 7.17
C GLU A 290 23.45 -15.17 7.01
N PHE A 291 22.80 -14.66 5.98
CA PHE A 291 21.41 -15.05 5.71
C PHE A 291 21.31 -16.56 5.48
N LYS A 292 20.33 -17.16 6.12
CA LYS A 292 19.79 -18.45 5.72
C LYS A 292 18.66 -18.19 4.71
N HIS A 293 18.67 -18.89 3.60
CA HIS A 293 17.62 -18.80 2.58
C HIS A 293 16.90 -20.14 2.45
N ILE A 294 15.60 -20.11 2.55
CA ILE A 294 14.71 -21.26 2.32
C ILE A 294 13.62 -20.82 1.34
N SER A 295 13.34 -21.67 0.37
CA SER A 295 12.21 -21.46 -0.54
C SER A 295 11.21 -22.60 -0.42
N LYS A 296 9.92 -22.28 -0.54
CA LYS A 296 8.82 -23.24 -0.53
C LYS A 296 7.85 -22.95 -1.67
N LYS A 297 7.79 -23.89 -2.61
CA LYS A 297 6.76 -23.84 -3.66
C LYS A 297 5.42 -24.25 -3.05
N ILE A 298 4.45 -23.33 -3.02
CA ILE A 298 3.16 -23.52 -2.34
C ILE A 298 2.01 -23.77 -3.30
N ARG A 299 2.20 -23.41 -4.58
CA ARG A 299 1.34 -23.81 -5.71
C ARG A 299 2.19 -23.83 -6.99
N PRO A 300 1.70 -24.36 -8.12
CA PRO A 300 2.50 -24.53 -9.35
C PRO A 300 3.18 -23.25 -9.85
N ASP A 301 2.58 -22.10 -9.57
CA ASP A 301 3.00 -20.78 -10.04
C ASP A 301 3.42 -19.81 -8.92
N LEU A 302 3.55 -20.28 -7.66
CA LEU A 302 3.94 -19.41 -6.55
C LEU A 302 4.96 -20.07 -5.62
N THR A 303 6.10 -19.41 -5.45
CA THR A 303 7.15 -19.77 -4.49
C THR A 303 7.27 -18.69 -3.42
N LEU A 304 7.27 -19.08 -2.16
CA LEU A 304 7.64 -18.21 -1.05
C LEU A 304 9.13 -18.38 -0.75
N HIS A 305 9.81 -17.26 -0.57
CA HIS A 305 11.19 -17.19 -0.11
C HIS A 305 11.25 -16.64 1.31
N LEU A 306 12.12 -17.17 2.13
CA LEU A 306 12.41 -16.73 3.48
C LEU A 306 13.92 -16.56 3.63
N LEU A 307 14.35 -15.30 3.88
CA LEU A 307 15.73 -14.98 4.18
C LEU A 307 15.80 -14.45 5.61
N TYR A 308 16.58 -15.09 6.47
CA TYR A 308 16.61 -14.75 7.89
C TYR A 308 17.95 -15.03 8.56
N LYS A 309 18.12 -14.40 9.72
CA LYS A 309 19.18 -14.69 10.69
C LYS A 309 18.52 -15.07 12.03
N THR A 310 19.26 -15.80 12.85
CA THR A 310 18.78 -16.22 14.18
C THR A 310 19.39 -15.34 15.29
N THR A 311 19.54 -14.05 15.04
CA THR A 311 20.19 -13.10 15.94
C THR A 311 19.28 -12.63 17.07
N ASN A 312 18.04 -12.29 16.77
CA ASN A 312 17.06 -11.75 17.72
C ASN A 312 15.85 -12.66 17.97
N GLU A 313 15.66 -13.67 17.12
CA GLU A 313 14.59 -14.67 17.25
C GLU A 313 15.06 -16.08 16.94
N LYS A 314 14.40 -17.07 17.53
CA LYS A 314 14.64 -18.48 17.24
C LYS A 314 14.17 -18.84 15.83
N GLU A 315 14.87 -19.79 15.21
CA GLU A 315 14.61 -20.27 13.86
C GLU A 315 13.18 -20.77 13.65
N GLU A 316 12.60 -21.44 14.64
CA GLU A 316 11.25 -22.01 14.54
C GLU A 316 10.19 -20.94 14.29
N LYS A 317 10.38 -19.72 14.80
CA LYS A 317 9.45 -18.61 14.55
C LYS A 317 9.49 -18.15 13.10
N TRP A 318 10.68 -18.10 12.50
CA TRP A 318 10.83 -17.77 11.09
C TRP A 318 10.24 -18.84 10.19
N LEU A 319 10.55 -20.12 10.48
CA LEU A 319 10.03 -21.25 9.70
C LEU A 319 8.51 -21.37 9.76
N ALA A 320 7.89 -20.98 10.88
CA ALA A 320 6.45 -20.98 11.04
C ALA A 320 5.71 -20.14 9.96
N ILE A 321 6.35 -19.10 9.42
CA ILE A 321 5.80 -18.32 8.30
C ILE A 321 5.49 -19.24 7.11
N LEU A 322 6.46 -20.06 6.70
CA LEU A 322 6.30 -20.97 5.58
C LEU A 322 5.32 -22.11 5.85
N ASP A 323 4.97 -22.38 7.11
CA ASP A 323 3.98 -23.39 7.48
C ASP A 323 2.56 -22.83 7.57
N VAL A 324 2.41 -21.56 7.91
CA VAL A 324 1.10 -20.91 8.08
C VAL A 324 0.63 -20.21 6.80
N ALA A 325 1.53 -19.50 6.10
CA ALA A 325 1.18 -18.75 4.90
C ALA A 325 0.45 -19.58 3.82
N PRO A 326 0.88 -20.82 3.49
CA PRO A 326 0.16 -21.64 2.52
C PRO A 326 -1.26 -22.03 2.95
N LYS A 327 -1.52 -22.11 4.26
CA LYS A 327 -2.84 -22.49 4.80
C LYS A 327 -3.83 -21.35 4.68
N VAL A 328 -3.37 -20.12 4.90
CA VAL A 328 -4.25 -18.94 4.89
C VAL A 328 -4.40 -18.33 3.49
N LEU A 329 -3.46 -18.53 2.58
CA LEU A 329 -3.50 -17.93 1.24
C LEU A 329 -4.80 -18.18 0.47
N PRO A 330 -5.38 -19.40 0.43
CA PRO A 330 -6.65 -19.62 -0.25
C PRO A 330 -7.80 -18.78 0.31
N TYR A 331 -7.82 -18.54 1.63
CA TYR A 331 -8.79 -17.66 2.27
C TYR A 331 -8.57 -16.21 1.88
N ILE A 332 -7.31 -15.74 1.91
CA ILE A 332 -6.91 -14.39 1.49
C ILE A 332 -7.35 -14.14 0.04
N GLU A 333 -6.98 -15.03 -0.88
CA GLU A 333 -7.31 -14.87 -2.30
C GLU A 333 -8.82 -14.92 -2.58
N LYS A 334 -9.56 -15.72 -1.85
CA LYS A 334 -11.02 -15.76 -1.92
C LYS A 334 -11.65 -14.45 -1.46
N THR A 335 -11.08 -13.82 -0.43
CA THR A 335 -11.66 -12.64 0.23
C THR A 335 -11.24 -11.34 -0.44
N TYR A 336 -9.96 -11.22 -0.83
CA TYR A 336 -9.36 -9.97 -1.29
C TYR A 336 -8.94 -9.98 -2.77
N GLY A 337 -9.00 -11.13 -3.44
CA GLY A 337 -8.59 -11.33 -4.82
C GLY A 337 -7.26 -12.09 -4.95
N PRO A 338 -6.97 -12.68 -6.13
CA PRO A 338 -5.80 -13.53 -6.32
C PRO A 338 -4.48 -12.76 -6.26
N TYR A 339 -3.45 -13.36 -5.65
CA TYR A 339 -2.07 -12.86 -5.70
C TYR A 339 -1.48 -13.08 -7.11
N PRO A 340 -1.09 -12.03 -7.84
CA PRO A 340 -0.79 -12.14 -9.27
C PRO A 340 0.65 -12.51 -9.59
N TYR A 341 1.57 -12.40 -8.63
CA TYR A 341 2.98 -12.67 -8.86
C TYR A 341 3.33 -14.13 -8.57
N LYS A 342 4.49 -14.58 -9.11
CA LYS A 342 4.93 -15.97 -8.98
C LYS A 342 5.87 -16.23 -7.81
N GLN A 343 6.18 -15.19 -7.04
CA GLN A 343 6.99 -15.30 -5.82
C GLN A 343 6.61 -14.21 -4.81
N TYR A 344 6.94 -14.46 -3.54
CA TYR A 344 6.99 -13.47 -2.48
C TYR A 344 8.16 -13.77 -1.54
N SER A 345 8.86 -12.73 -1.08
CA SER A 345 10.02 -12.85 -0.20
C SER A 345 9.77 -12.22 1.17
N PHE A 346 9.83 -13.03 2.22
CA PHE A 346 9.92 -12.56 3.61
C PHE A 346 11.40 -12.43 3.97
N ILE A 347 11.85 -11.22 4.31
CA ILE A 347 13.26 -10.93 4.49
C ILE A 347 13.50 -10.28 5.84
N HIS A 348 14.34 -10.90 6.67
CA HIS A 348 14.77 -10.32 7.93
C HIS A 348 15.58 -9.04 7.69
N GLY A 349 15.18 -7.94 8.31
CA GLY A 349 15.82 -6.63 8.13
C GLY A 349 14.90 -5.47 8.49
N GLY A 350 15.34 -4.27 8.19
CA GLY A 350 14.59 -3.06 8.53
C GLY A 350 14.52 -2.78 10.02
N ASP A 351 13.64 -1.88 10.41
CA ASP A 351 13.45 -1.40 11.78
C ASP A 351 11.97 -1.51 12.24
N GLY A 352 11.32 -2.56 11.87
CA GLY A 352 9.91 -2.87 12.08
C GLY A 352 9.46 -3.81 10.98
N GLY A 353 8.25 -3.60 10.45
CA GLY A 353 7.84 -4.11 9.16
C GLY A 353 8.05 -3.03 8.10
N MET A 354 8.26 -3.44 6.85
CA MET A 354 8.27 -2.56 5.69
C MET A 354 7.88 -3.33 4.45
N GLU A 355 6.76 -2.98 3.93
CA GLU A 355 6.14 -3.52 2.73
C GLU A 355 6.82 -3.05 1.46
N TYR A 356 6.90 -3.97 0.50
CA TYR A 356 7.29 -3.71 -0.88
C TYR A 356 6.54 -4.64 -1.84
N PRO A 357 6.37 -4.28 -3.10
CA PRO A 357 5.86 -5.22 -4.08
C PRO A 357 6.70 -6.49 -4.12
N MET A 358 6.05 -7.66 -4.01
CA MET A 358 6.67 -9.00 -4.07
C MET A 358 7.64 -9.33 -2.91
N ALA A 359 7.82 -8.46 -1.92
CA ALA A 359 8.74 -8.70 -0.81
C ALA A 359 8.39 -7.83 0.41
N THR A 360 8.91 -8.19 1.58
CA THR A 360 8.84 -7.36 2.78
C THR A 360 10.10 -7.47 3.61
N LEU A 361 10.43 -6.40 4.35
CA LEU A 361 11.42 -6.44 5.43
C LEU A 361 10.70 -6.67 6.76
N LEU A 362 11.26 -7.50 7.61
CA LEU A 362 10.75 -7.85 8.93
C LEU A 362 11.88 -7.77 9.95
N SER A 363 11.77 -6.91 10.96
CA SER A 363 12.71 -6.90 12.08
C SER A 363 12.51 -8.11 13.03
N THR A 364 11.29 -8.64 13.05
CA THR A 364 10.92 -9.90 13.73
C THR A 364 9.87 -10.64 12.90
N SER A 365 9.77 -11.95 13.12
CA SER A 365 8.80 -12.78 12.41
C SER A 365 7.34 -12.42 12.70
N GLY A 366 7.04 -11.75 13.82
CA GLY A 366 5.66 -11.56 14.30
C GLY A 366 4.77 -10.67 13.41
N GLY A 367 5.36 -9.77 12.62
CA GLY A 367 4.63 -8.84 11.73
C GLY A 367 4.24 -9.41 10.37
N TRP A 368 4.68 -10.61 10.03
CA TRP A 368 4.62 -11.14 8.66
C TRP A 368 3.23 -11.10 8.00
N MET A 369 2.14 -11.33 8.75
CA MET A 369 0.79 -11.35 8.20
C MET A 369 0.34 -9.94 7.78
N HIS A 370 0.64 -8.94 8.59
CA HIS A 370 0.37 -7.53 8.29
C HIS A 370 1.14 -7.11 7.04
N GLU A 371 2.45 -7.33 7.03
CA GLU A 371 3.29 -6.97 5.89
C GLU A 371 2.92 -7.71 4.60
N TRP A 372 2.48 -8.98 4.71
CA TRP A 372 2.02 -9.71 3.54
C TRP A 372 0.70 -9.17 2.98
N MET A 373 -0.20 -8.71 3.87
CA MET A 373 -1.47 -8.10 3.44
C MET A 373 -1.28 -6.75 2.74
N HIS A 374 -0.20 -6.03 2.99
CA HIS A 374 0.21 -4.90 2.15
C HIS A 374 0.41 -5.27 0.68
N SER A 375 0.60 -6.54 0.31
CA SER A 375 0.57 -6.96 -1.10
C SER A 375 -0.74 -6.59 -1.81
N TRP A 376 -1.85 -6.52 -1.07
CA TRP A 376 -3.16 -6.07 -1.58
C TRP A 376 -3.35 -4.57 -1.41
N TYR A 377 -3.16 -4.05 -0.18
CA TYR A 377 -3.42 -2.66 0.18
C TYR A 377 -2.12 -1.85 0.25
N GLN A 378 -1.52 -1.63 -0.87
CA GLN A 378 -0.36 -0.90 -1.29
C GLN A 378 0.31 -1.60 -2.49
N GLY A 379 0.71 -2.87 -2.39
CA GLY A 379 1.44 -3.57 -3.45
C GLY A 379 0.67 -3.73 -4.76
N MET A 380 -0.67 -3.83 -4.71
CA MET A 380 -1.55 -3.94 -5.88
C MET A 380 -2.56 -2.79 -5.99
N LEU A 381 -2.98 -2.22 -4.89
CA LEU A 381 -3.90 -1.09 -4.80
C LEU A 381 -3.09 0.10 -4.27
N ALA A 382 -2.21 0.66 -5.13
CA ALA A 382 -1.18 1.62 -4.74
C ALA A 382 -1.76 3.02 -4.49
N THR A 383 -2.53 3.14 -3.43
CA THR A 383 -3.04 4.41 -2.91
C THR A 383 -1.86 5.31 -2.51
N ASN A 384 -1.99 6.63 -2.62
CA ASN A 384 -1.01 7.55 -2.07
C ASN A 384 -1.01 7.45 -0.54
N GLU A 385 -0.02 6.76 0.00
CA GLU A 385 0.09 6.44 1.42
C GLU A 385 0.26 7.67 2.31
N LEU A 386 0.80 8.75 1.75
CA LEU A 386 0.96 10.02 2.45
C LEU A 386 -0.38 10.75 2.65
N GLU A 387 -1.29 10.64 1.69
CA GLU A 387 -2.60 11.28 1.75
C GLU A 387 -3.66 10.39 2.40
N TYR A 388 -3.53 9.07 2.21
CA TYR A 388 -4.51 8.10 2.69
C TYR A 388 -3.88 7.00 3.56
N PRO A 389 -3.10 7.34 4.62
CA PRO A 389 -2.40 6.33 5.43
C PRO A 389 -3.35 5.32 6.07
N TRP A 390 -4.62 5.68 6.28
CA TRP A 390 -5.63 4.80 6.82
C TRP A 390 -6.14 3.75 5.82
N MET A 391 -6.02 4.00 4.50
CA MET A 391 -6.36 3.02 3.45
C MET A 391 -5.24 2.00 3.27
N ASP A 392 -4.01 2.42 3.45
CA ASP A 392 -2.85 1.56 3.47
C ASP A 392 -2.81 0.72 4.77
N GLU A 393 -2.52 1.34 5.88
CA GLU A 393 -2.32 0.69 7.17
C GLU A 393 -3.62 0.15 7.81
N GLY A 394 -4.71 0.90 7.66
CA GLY A 394 -5.99 0.53 8.27
C GLY A 394 -6.64 -0.67 7.59
N PHE A 395 -6.64 -0.73 6.26
CA PHE A 395 -7.17 -1.89 5.53
C PHE A 395 -6.30 -3.12 5.73
N THR A 396 -4.99 -2.92 5.74
CA THR A 396 -4.01 -3.98 6.02
C THR A 396 -4.16 -4.53 7.44
N GLN A 397 -4.31 -3.66 8.45
CA GLN A 397 -4.53 -4.07 9.83
C GLN A 397 -5.86 -4.84 10.00
N TYR A 398 -6.94 -4.36 9.37
CA TYR A 398 -8.22 -5.08 9.32
C TYR A 398 -8.07 -6.46 8.70
N ALA A 399 -7.42 -6.56 7.54
CA ALA A 399 -7.25 -7.80 6.82
C ALA A 399 -6.37 -8.80 7.59
N ALA A 400 -5.28 -8.34 8.19
CA ALA A 400 -4.41 -9.16 9.03
C ALA A 400 -5.16 -9.71 10.25
N ALA A 401 -5.92 -8.87 10.96
CA ALA A 401 -6.74 -9.30 12.09
C ALA A 401 -7.78 -10.35 11.65
N ARG A 402 -8.47 -10.10 10.53
CA ARG A 402 -9.46 -11.03 9.97
C ARG A 402 -8.85 -12.39 9.60
N ASN A 403 -7.67 -12.40 9.01
CA ASN A 403 -6.95 -13.61 8.62
C ASN A 403 -6.53 -14.42 9.85
N TRP A 404 -6.04 -13.76 10.90
CA TRP A 404 -5.74 -14.42 12.19
C TRP A 404 -7.00 -14.96 12.85
N GLY A 405 -8.11 -14.21 12.85
CA GLY A 405 -9.40 -14.69 13.35
C GLY A 405 -9.87 -15.95 12.62
N TRP A 406 -9.74 -15.98 11.29
CA TRP A 406 -10.05 -17.16 10.50
C TRP A 406 -9.16 -18.37 10.87
N LEU A 407 -7.85 -18.17 11.02
CA LEU A 407 -6.91 -19.22 11.43
C LEU A 407 -7.21 -19.75 12.84
N ASN A 408 -7.58 -18.86 13.75
CA ASN A 408 -7.91 -19.18 15.13
C ASN A 408 -9.33 -19.73 15.31
N GLN A 409 -10.16 -19.70 14.26
CA GLN A 409 -11.58 -20.06 14.30
C GLN A 409 -12.40 -19.17 15.27
N ASP A 410 -12.08 -17.88 15.31
CA ASP A 410 -12.83 -16.91 16.11
C ASP A 410 -14.30 -16.86 15.65
N THR A 411 -15.22 -16.78 16.59
CA THR A 411 -16.67 -16.85 16.34
C THR A 411 -17.38 -15.52 16.49
N SER A 412 -16.67 -14.47 16.89
CA SER A 412 -17.25 -13.14 17.09
C SER A 412 -16.32 -12.01 16.66
N VAL A 413 -16.93 -10.89 16.30
CA VAL A 413 -16.22 -9.63 16.01
C VAL A 413 -15.34 -9.19 17.19
N ASP A 414 -15.85 -9.35 18.41
CA ASP A 414 -15.12 -8.99 19.63
C ASP A 414 -13.85 -9.82 19.85
N GLN A 415 -13.83 -11.08 19.43
CA GLN A 415 -12.62 -11.90 19.49
C GLN A 415 -11.62 -11.47 18.43
N THR A 416 -12.07 -11.37 17.19
CA THR A 416 -11.22 -11.08 16.03
C THR A 416 -10.59 -9.69 16.11
N TYR A 417 -11.36 -8.65 16.49
CA TYR A 417 -10.92 -7.24 16.42
C TYR A 417 -10.73 -6.58 17.79
N LYS A 418 -10.56 -7.37 18.85
CA LYS A 418 -10.39 -6.86 20.22
C LYS A 418 -9.25 -5.85 20.35
N ARG A 419 -8.13 -6.12 19.69
CA ARG A 419 -6.95 -5.24 19.71
C ARG A 419 -7.26 -3.90 19.03
N GLU A 420 -7.92 -3.94 17.90
CA GLU A 420 -8.27 -2.77 17.10
C GLU A 420 -9.21 -1.84 17.86
N TYR A 421 -10.28 -2.40 18.44
CA TYR A 421 -11.20 -1.64 19.29
C TYR A 421 -10.55 -1.10 20.55
N THR A 422 -9.70 -1.88 21.23
CA THR A 422 -9.01 -1.42 22.45
C THR A 422 -8.16 -0.19 22.18
N ASN A 423 -7.39 -0.22 21.08
CA ASN A 423 -6.54 0.90 20.68
C ASN A 423 -7.36 2.10 20.18
N TYR A 424 -8.40 1.87 19.38
CA TYR A 424 -9.32 2.92 18.97
C TYR A 424 -10.02 3.60 20.15
N PHE A 425 -10.49 2.87 21.15
CA PHE A 425 -11.08 3.46 22.35
C PHE A 425 -10.08 4.30 23.14
N GLY A 426 -8.81 3.88 23.16
CA GLY A 426 -7.72 4.68 23.73
C GLY A 426 -7.56 6.02 23.00
N LEU A 427 -7.54 5.98 21.66
CA LEU A 427 -7.48 7.17 20.80
C LEU A 427 -8.72 8.06 21.00
N ALA A 428 -9.92 7.49 20.97
CA ALA A 428 -11.17 8.22 21.08
C ALA A 428 -11.33 8.97 22.41
N LYS A 429 -10.64 8.55 23.45
CA LYS A 429 -10.60 9.21 24.77
C LYS A 429 -9.45 10.21 24.90
N SER A 430 -8.55 10.29 23.92
CA SER A 430 -7.39 11.15 23.94
C SER A 430 -7.67 12.55 23.39
N THR A 431 -6.70 13.45 23.57
CA THR A 431 -6.71 14.82 23.02
C THR A 431 -5.92 14.94 21.71
N TYR A 432 -5.26 13.86 21.27
CA TYR A 432 -4.43 13.80 20.07
C TYR A 432 -5.06 13.03 18.91
N GLN A 433 -6.38 12.82 18.95
CA GLN A 433 -7.11 12.28 17.81
C GLN A 433 -7.26 13.34 16.72
N GLU A 434 -6.96 12.96 15.49
CA GLU A 434 -7.13 13.79 14.29
C GLU A 434 -8.01 13.07 13.26
N PRO A 435 -8.61 13.79 12.28
CA PRO A 435 -9.34 13.17 11.19
C PRO A 435 -8.43 12.21 10.40
N LEU A 436 -8.99 11.16 9.82
CA LEU A 436 -8.23 10.24 8.96
C LEU A 436 -7.79 10.87 7.64
N THR A 437 -8.35 12.03 7.27
CA THR A 437 -7.90 12.86 6.14
C THR A 437 -6.64 13.66 6.44
N THR A 438 -6.08 13.58 7.65
CA THR A 438 -4.82 14.24 7.97
C THR A 438 -3.70 13.59 7.17
N TYR A 439 -2.94 14.41 6.44
CA TYR A 439 -1.76 13.98 5.69
C TYR A 439 -0.74 13.32 6.64
N ALA A 440 -0.11 12.23 6.23
CA ALA A 440 0.68 11.37 7.11
C ALA A 440 1.75 12.13 7.93
N ASP A 441 2.48 13.05 7.29
CA ASP A 441 3.52 13.84 7.94
C ASP A 441 2.98 15.04 8.76
N TYR A 442 1.68 15.35 8.67
CA TYR A 442 1.07 16.49 9.37
C TYR A 442 0.44 16.12 10.70
N TYR A 443 0.33 14.84 11.02
CA TYR A 443 -0.11 14.45 12.36
C TYR A 443 0.74 15.12 13.44
N SER A 444 0.08 15.71 14.42
CA SER A 444 0.73 16.46 15.52
C SER A 444 1.54 15.53 16.43
N THR A 445 1.26 14.23 16.41
CA THR A 445 1.90 13.23 17.27
C THR A 445 2.12 11.90 16.52
N ASN A 446 3.20 11.19 16.85
CA ASN A 446 3.44 9.83 16.37
C ASN A 446 2.36 8.85 16.87
N MET A 447 1.95 9.01 18.15
CA MET A 447 0.88 8.19 18.75
C MET A 447 -0.45 8.43 18.02
N GLY A 448 -0.79 9.67 17.70
CA GLY A 448 -2.00 10.02 16.94
C GLY A 448 -2.00 9.40 15.55
N TYR A 449 -0.88 9.51 14.82
CA TYR A 449 -0.72 8.84 13.53
C TYR A 449 -0.95 7.33 13.62
N GLY A 450 -0.20 6.64 14.48
CA GLY A 450 -0.27 5.18 14.58
C GLY A 450 -1.65 4.67 14.99
N LEU A 451 -2.27 5.28 16.01
CA LEU A 451 -3.60 4.87 16.46
C LEU A 451 -4.70 5.21 15.45
N SER A 452 -4.57 6.33 14.72
CA SER A 452 -5.55 6.73 13.69
C SER A 452 -5.43 5.85 12.45
N SER A 453 -4.26 5.79 11.84
CA SER A 453 -4.08 5.11 10.55
C SER A 453 -4.34 3.61 10.68
N TYR A 454 -3.72 2.95 11.64
CA TYR A 454 -3.85 1.50 11.83
C TYR A 454 -5.21 1.11 12.45
N TYR A 455 -5.51 1.61 13.65
CA TYR A 455 -6.61 1.05 14.44
C TYR A 455 -7.96 1.70 14.18
N LYS A 456 -8.04 3.04 14.07
CA LYS A 456 -9.28 3.71 13.65
C LYS A 456 -9.60 3.35 12.20
N GLY A 457 -8.58 3.22 11.33
CA GLY A 457 -8.72 2.75 9.95
C GLY A 457 -9.24 1.30 9.87
N ALA A 458 -8.73 0.39 10.71
CA ALA A 458 -9.25 -0.98 10.78
C ALA A 458 -10.69 -1.03 11.30
N VAL A 459 -11.01 -0.28 12.36
CA VAL A 459 -12.37 -0.20 12.92
C VAL A 459 -13.34 0.41 11.90
N PHE A 460 -12.89 1.34 11.03
CA PHE A 460 -13.68 1.80 9.89
C PHE A 460 -14.20 0.63 9.05
N MET A 461 -13.34 -0.31 8.69
CA MET A 461 -13.72 -1.47 7.87
C MET A 461 -14.69 -2.41 8.61
N VAL A 462 -14.48 -2.63 9.91
CA VAL A 462 -15.39 -3.44 10.73
C VAL A 462 -16.79 -2.80 10.80
N GLN A 463 -16.84 -1.48 11.02
CA GLN A 463 -18.11 -0.74 11.08
C GLN A 463 -18.79 -0.67 9.70
N LEU A 464 -18.02 -0.55 8.62
CA LEU A 464 -18.57 -0.62 7.27
C LEU A 464 -19.27 -1.97 7.04
N GLY A 465 -18.65 -3.08 7.47
CA GLY A 465 -19.26 -4.42 7.41
C GLY A 465 -20.58 -4.50 8.16
N TYR A 466 -20.65 -3.88 9.35
CA TYR A 466 -21.90 -3.79 10.12
C TYR A 466 -22.99 -2.97 9.38
N ILE A 467 -22.61 -1.86 8.70
CA ILE A 467 -23.54 -1.00 7.99
C ILE A 467 -24.10 -1.69 6.73
N VAL A 468 -23.22 -2.26 5.90
CA VAL A 468 -23.60 -2.83 4.60
C VAL A 468 -23.91 -4.34 4.65
N GLY A 469 -23.56 -5.01 5.73
CA GLY A 469 -23.59 -6.45 5.91
C GLY A 469 -22.33 -7.15 5.40
N ASP A 470 -21.87 -8.19 6.10
CA ASP A 470 -20.60 -8.89 5.83
C ASP A 470 -20.50 -9.42 4.40
N GLN A 471 -21.59 -9.95 3.84
CA GLN A 471 -21.59 -10.46 2.46
C GLN A 471 -21.37 -9.35 1.43
N ASN A 472 -21.90 -8.14 1.67
CA ASN A 472 -21.65 -7.01 0.81
C ASN A 472 -20.24 -6.48 1.00
N LEU A 473 -19.70 -6.48 2.23
CA LEU A 473 -18.30 -6.10 2.46
C LEU A 473 -17.35 -7.01 1.68
N ASP A 474 -17.55 -8.33 1.69
CA ASP A 474 -16.73 -9.26 0.91
C ASP A 474 -16.80 -8.96 -0.60
N LYS A 475 -18.00 -8.66 -1.11
CA LYS A 475 -18.16 -8.25 -2.53
C LYS A 475 -17.49 -6.92 -2.82
N ILE A 476 -17.55 -5.95 -1.89
CA ILE A 476 -16.89 -4.64 -2.02
C ILE A 476 -15.38 -4.83 -2.14
N LEU A 477 -14.77 -5.65 -1.28
CA LEU A 477 -13.33 -5.90 -1.30
C LEU A 477 -12.88 -6.53 -2.62
N LEU A 478 -13.62 -7.53 -3.12
CA LEU A 478 -13.32 -8.18 -4.40
C LEU A 478 -13.53 -7.25 -5.59
N GLU A 479 -14.61 -6.47 -5.62
CA GLU A 479 -14.89 -5.51 -6.69
C GLU A 479 -13.86 -4.38 -6.70
N TYR A 480 -13.47 -3.87 -5.52
CA TYR A 480 -12.41 -2.87 -5.37
C TYR A 480 -11.08 -3.39 -5.92
N TYR A 481 -10.70 -4.63 -5.57
CA TYR A 481 -9.54 -5.28 -6.16
C TYR A 481 -9.65 -5.41 -7.68
N GLN A 482 -10.79 -5.83 -8.22
CA GLN A 482 -10.97 -6.03 -9.67
C GLN A 482 -10.90 -4.72 -10.46
N GLU A 483 -11.52 -3.65 -9.95
CA GLU A 483 -11.54 -2.35 -10.63
C GLU A 483 -10.20 -1.61 -10.52
N TRP A 484 -9.49 -1.74 -9.38
CA TRP A 484 -8.41 -0.85 -9.03
C TRP A 484 -7.02 -1.50 -8.90
N ARG A 485 -6.88 -2.82 -9.01
CA ARG A 485 -5.55 -3.43 -9.00
C ARG A 485 -4.65 -2.84 -10.07
N PHE A 486 -3.38 -2.59 -9.70
CA PHE A 486 -2.35 -1.96 -10.55
C PHE A 486 -2.67 -0.52 -10.96
N LYS A 487 -3.40 0.16 -10.11
CA LYS A 487 -3.75 1.57 -10.24
C LYS A 487 -3.51 2.29 -8.91
N HIS A 488 -3.81 3.60 -8.93
CA HIS A 488 -3.74 4.48 -7.77
C HIS A 488 -5.15 4.91 -7.34
N PRO A 489 -5.89 4.08 -6.59
CA PRO A 489 -7.20 4.48 -6.07
C PRO A 489 -7.04 5.46 -4.91
N ASN A 490 -8.05 6.32 -4.73
CA ASN A 490 -8.20 7.18 -3.57
C ASN A 490 -9.43 6.80 -2.74
N ALA A 491 -9.71 7.58 -1.68
CA ALA A 491 -10.85 7.33 -0.81
C ALA A 491 -12.19 7.33 -1.55
N ASP A 492 -12.40 8.28 -2.46
CA ASP A 492 -13.66 8.40 -3.20
C ASP A 492 -13.88 7.21 -4.15
N ASP A 493 -12.81 6.63 -4.68
CA ASP A 493 -12.89 5.43 -5.52
C ASP A 493 -13.37 4.22 -4.70
N PHE A 494 -12.85 4.05 -3.49
CA PHE A 494 -13.32 3.01 -2.58
C PHE A 494 -14.79 3.19 -2.20
N PHE A 495 -15.19 4.40 -1.80
CA PHE A 495 -16.58 4.69 -1.46
C PHE A 495 -17.51 4.48 -2.63
N ARG A 496 -17.12 4.86 -3.85
CA ARG A 496 -17.92 4.62 -5.07
C ARG A 496 -18.16 3.13 -5.31
N VAL A 497 -17.15 2.29 -5.12
CA VAL A 497 -17.30 0.82 -5.19
C VAL A 497 -18.22 0.32 -4.09
N ALA A 498 -18.05 0.81 -2.85
CA ALA A 498 -18.86 0.42 -1.71
C ALA A 498 -20.34 0.77 -1.90
N GLU A 499 -20.66 1.98 -2.37
CA GLU A 499 -22.01 2.43 -2.68
C GLU A 499 -22.65 1.63 -3.83
N LYS A 500 -21.87 1.38 -4.90
CA LYS A 500 -22.32 0.59 -6.06
C LYS A 500 -22.72 -0.84 -5.66
N VAL A 501 -21.92 -1.49 -4.82
CA VAL A 501 -22.14 -2.88 -4.41
C VAL A 501 -23.23 -3.01 -3.35
N SER A 502 -23.23 -2.11 -2.37
CA SER A 502 -24.21 -2.15 -1.26
C SER A 502 -25.56 -1.55 -1.61
N HIS A 503 -25.67 -0.74 -2.69
CA HIS A 503 -26.82 0.08 -3.03
C HIS A 503 -27.20 1.08 -1.92
N MET A 504 -26.22 1.51 -1.11
CA MET A 504 -26.40 2.46 -0.02
C MET A 504 -25.59 3.73 -0.30
N GLN A 505 -26.12 4.89 0.11
CA GLN A 505 -25.35 6.12 0.15
C GLN A 505 -24.49 6.14 1.41
N LEU A 506 -23.19 6.28 1.28
CA LEU A 506 -22.22 6.19 2.37
C LEU A 506 -21.49 7.52 2.64
N ALA A 507 -21.82 8.59 1.92
CA ALA A 507 -21.21 9.91 2.11
C ALA A 507 -21.26 10.39 3.57
N TRP A 508 -22.39 10.13 4.29
CA TRP A 508 -22.51 10.44 5.70
C TRP A 508 -21.48 9.71 6.56
N TYR A 509 -21.17 8.44 6.24
CA TYR A 509 -20.19 7.63 6.97
C TYR A 509 -18.77 8.15 6.72
N GLN A 510 -18.45 8.52 5.47
CA GLN A 510 -17.20 9.19 5.12
C GLN A 510 -17.05 10.51 5.91
N ASP A 511 -18.07 11.37 5.91
CA ASP A 511 -18.00 12.69 6.56
C ASP A 511 -17.84 12.59 8.08
N PHE A 512 -18.55 11.67 8.71
CA PHE A 512 -18.46 11.51 10.17
C PHE A 512 -17.25 10.72 10.63
N TRP A 513 -16.90 9.63 9.95
CA TRP A 513 -15.83 8.75 10.42
C TRP A 513 -14.45 9.15 9.91
N ILE A 514 -14.32 9.51 8.63
CA ILE A 514 -13.05 9.82 7.98
C ILE A 514 -12.67 11.28 8.17
N LYS A 515 -13.58 12.21 7.86
CA LYS A 515 -13.31 13.65 7.84
C LYS A 515 -13.47 14.33 9.21
N SER A 516 -13.79 13.58 10.26
CA SER A 516 -13.99 14.13 11.60
C SER A 516 -13.46 13.23 12.72
N ILE A 517 -13.45 13.78 13.94
CA ILE A 517 -13.13 13.06 15.17
C ILE A 517 -14.37 12.68 15.99
N LYS A 518 -15.54 12.76 15.39
CA LYS A 518 -16.80 12.38 16.02
C LYS A 518 -16.82 10.91 16.38
N LYS A 519 -17.64 10.53 17.37
CA LYS A 519 -17.66 9.21 17.97
C LYS A 519 -19.03 8.58 17.83
N ILE A 520 -19.06 7.26 17.75
CA ILE A 520 -20.28 6.46 17.92
C ILE A 520 -20.45 6.22 19.41
N ASP A 521 -21.53 6.71 19.98
CA ASP A 521 -21.87 6.50 21.38
C ASP A 521 -23.39 6.62 21.55
N TYR A 522 -24.03 5.55 21.98
CA TYR A 522 -25.46 5.47 22.20
C TYR A 522 -25.77 4.98 23.60
N GLY A 523 -26.75 5.57 24.22
CA GLY A 523 -27.22 5.18 25.53
C GLY A 523 -28.73 4.97 25.57
N ILE A 524 -29.18 4.21 26.53
CA ILE A 524 -30.60 4.13 26.89
C ILE A 524 -30.90 5.32 27.79
N ASP A 525 -31.73 6.24 27.28
CA ASP A 525 -32.15 7.43 28.00
C ASP A 525 -33.25 7.08 29.03
N SER A 526 -34.25 6.32 28.62
CA SER A 526 -35.35 5.92 29.49
C SER A 526 -36.06 4.66 29.01
N LEU A 527 -36.67 3.99 29.92
CA LEU A 527 -37.47 2.79 29.71
C LEU A 527 -38.75 2.88 30.55
N TRP A 528 -39.92 2.69 29.91
CA TRP A 528 -41.21 2.74 30.61
C TRP A 528 -42.26 1.83 29.97
N GLU A 529 -43.16 1.30 30.81
CA GLU A 529 -44.31 0.54 30.35
C GLU A 529 -45.42 1.48 29.86
N THR A 530 -45.99 1.22 28.69
CA THR A 530 -47.09 2.01 28.10
C THR A 530 -48.44 1.33 28.29
N SER A 531 -48.46 0.01 28.40
CA SER A 531 -49.61 -0.84 28.73
C SER A 531 -49.06 -2.23 29.14
N PRO A 532 -49.83 -3.07 29.80
CA PRO A 532 -49.40 -4.41 30.19
C PRO A 532 -48.75 -5.16 29.03
N GLY A 533 -47.50 -5.56 29.19
CA GLY A 533 -46.71 -6.28 28.21
C GLY A 533 -46.15 -5.42 27.05
N LYS A 534 -46.23 -4.08 27.10
CA LYS A 534 -45.64 -3.17 26.09
C LYS A 534 -44.72 -2.18 26.76
N THR A 535 -43.43 -2.31 26.48
CA THR A 535 -42.37 -1.42 26.96
C THR A 535 -41.85 -0.53 25.83
N ARG A 536 -41.66 0.75 26.13
CA ARG A 536 -40.91 1.67 25.26
C ARG A 536 -39.52 1.90 25.80
N VAL A 537 -38.56 1.90 24.86
CA VAL A 537 -37.16 2.25 25.12
C VAL A 537 -36.86 3.52 24.35
N ARG A 538 -36.32 4.53 25.04
CA ARG A 538 -35.78 5.73 24.40
C ARG A 538 -34.28 5.60 24.34
N LEU A 539 -33.74 5.64 23.12
CA LEU A 539 -32.32 5.71 22.85
C LEU A 539 -31.88 7.14 22.68
N ARG A 540 -30.63 7.44 22.98
CA ARG A 540 -29.99 8.74 22.80
C ARG A 540 -28.65 8.57 22.12
N ASN A 541 -28.39 9.31 21.05
CA ASN A 541 -27.06 9.43 20.45
C ASN A 541 -26.25 10.44 21.27
N LEU A 542 -25.20 9.95 21.92
CA LEU A 542 -24.28 10.74 22.74
C LEU A 542 -23.02 11.16 21.96
N GLY A 543 -22.69 10.43 20.88
CA GLY A 543 -21.42 10.52 20.18
C GLY A 543 -21.40 11.33 18.88
N GLN A 544 -22.55 11.80 18.40
CA GLN A 544 -22.72 12.61 17.19
C GLN A 544 -22.57 11.84 15.84
N VAL A 545 -22.19 10.57 15.82
CA VAL A 545 -22.20 9.77 14.59
C VAL A 545 -23.49 8.97 14.53
N PRO A 546 -24.34 9.17 13.54
CA PRO A 546 -25.52 8.34 13.36
C PRO A 546 -25.10 6.94 12.91
N MET A 547 -25.71 5.92 13.50
CA MET A 547 -25.48 4.51 13.14
C MET A 547 -26.80 3.73 13.21
N PRO A 548 -27.00 2.71 12.37
CA PRO A 548 -28.02 1.70 12.67
C PRO A 548 -27.66 0.99 13.99
N ILE A 549 -28.67 0.57 14.75
CA ILE A 549 -28.45 0.01 16.10
C ILE A 549 -29.19 -1.31 16.25
N ASP A 550 -28.50 -2.30 16.81
CA ASP A 550 -29.07 -3.51 17.34
C ASP A 550 -29.37 -3.36 18.84
N VAL A 551 -30.62 -3.53 19.21
CA VAL A 551 -31.06 -3.54 20.61
C VAL A 551 -31.37 -4.97 21.01
N ASN A 552 -30.56 -5.52 21.92
CA ASN A 552 -30.76 -6.87 22.46
C ASN A 552 -31.69 -6.80 23.67
N LEU A 553 -32.89 -7.36 23.54
CA LEU A 553 -33.90 -7.44 24.60
C LEU A 553 -33.78 -8.80 25.27
N GLN A 554 -33.61 -8.81 26.59
CA GLN A 554 -33.64 -10.03 27.41
C GLN A 554 -34.86 -9.96 28.35
N PHE A 555 -35.75 -10.93 28.21
CA PHE A 555 -36.98 -11.02 29.02
C PHE A 555 -36.74 -11.82 30.30
N SER A 556 -37.67 -11.66 31.25
CA SER A 556 -37.60 -12.31 32.55
C SER A 556 -37.73 -13.85 32.49
N ASP A 557 -38.32 -14.39 31.43
CA ASP A 557 -38.41 -15.83 31.15
C ASP A 557 -37.11 -16.41 30.53
N GLY A 558 -36.07 -15.55 30.30
CA GLY A 558 -34.80 -15.95 29.73
C GLY A 558 -34.79 -15.90 28.19
N SER A 559 -35.89 -15.60 27.53
CA SER A 559 -35.97 -15.41 26.09
C SER A 559 -35.23 -14.13 25.65
N ARG A 560 -34.79 -14.10 24.41
CA ARG A 560 -34.06 -12.95 23.82
C ARG A 560 -34.68 -12.58 22.49
N GLU A 561 -34.75 -11.28 22.24
CA GLU A 561 -35.14 -10.70 20.95
C GLU A 561 -34.14 -9.65 20.54
N LEU A 562 -33.82 -9.60 19.24
CA LEU A 562 -32.98 -8.57 18.64
C LEU A 562 -33.84 -7.61 17.81
N ALA A 563 -33.87 -6.33 18.21
CA ALA A 563 -34.56 -5.28 17.49
C ALA A 563 -33.57 -4.42 16.73
N TYR A 564 -33.64 -4.43 15.40
CA TYR A 564 -32.81 -3.58 14.54
C TYR A 564 -33.48 -2.24 14.31
N ILE A 565 -32.77 -1.16 14.56
CA ILE A 565 -33.20 0.23 14.31
C ILE A 565 -32.38 0.78 13.15
N PRO A 566 -33.01 0.97 11.97
CA PRO A 566 -32.32 1.49 10.80
C PRO A 566 -31.97 2.97 10.95
N LEU A 567 -30.92 3.40 10.26
CA LEU A 567 -30.35 4.76 10.30
C LEU A 567 -31.40 5.86 10.09
N TYR A 568 -32.33 5.67 9.15
CA TYR A 568 -33.36 6.68 8.81
C TYR A 568 -34.49 6.78 9.83
N SER A 569 -34.48 5.98 10.87
CA SER A 569 -35.45 6.03 11.98
C SER A 569 -34.97 6.86 13.18
N MET A 570 -33.77 7.46 13.08
CA MET A 570 -33.15 8.24 14.16
C MET A 570 -33.05 9.72 13.89
#